data_f5c8f68510bf2c877790bbe26b85555d
#
_entry.id   f5c8f68510bf2c877790bbe26b85555d
#
_cell.length_a   1.000
_cell.length_b   1.000
_cell.length_c   1.000
_cell.angle_alpha   90.00
_cell.angle_beta   90.00
_cell.angle_gamma   90.00
#
_symmetry.space_group_name_H-M   'P 1'
#
loop_
_entity.id
_entity.type
_entity.pdbx_description
1 polymer ?
#
loop_
_entity_poly.entity_id
_entity_poly.type
_entity_poly.pdbx_seq_one_letter_code
_entity_poly.pdbx_strand_id
1 'polypeptide(L)'
;MNTSSNAQQHIDQQRAPKPLSILILGGTGFIGPHQVEYALSRGHTVTLFNRGRTNPSLFPKVEKLIGDRNVPNGYDALKGRKFDVVIDNPVQIPRWVTEAGAVLKDTTNRYMFVSTLSAYASRQKIGITEADEALLSEPAPVNDLLATRIRGAAG
;
A
#
# COMPACT_ATOMS: atom_id res chain seq x y z
N MET A 1 25.69 -33.87 12.35
CA MET A 1 24.57 -33.96 11.41
C MET A 1 23.33 -33.31 12.01
N ASN A 2 23.12 -31.99 11.97
CA ASN A 2 21.84 -31.35 12.42
C ASN A 2 21.74 -29.89 12.00
N THR A 3 22.29 -29.51 10.86
CA THR A 3 22.19 -28.12 10.35
C THR A 3 20.87 -27.87 9.61
N SER A 4 20.24 -28.88 9.03
CA SER A 4 18.98 -28.76 8.29
C SER A 4 17.75 -28.50 9.19
N SER A 5 17.76 -28.97 10.45
CA SER A 5 16.63 -28.80 11.36
C SER A 5 16.50 -27.37 11.89
N ASN A 6 17.61 -26.67 12.12
CA ASN A 6 17.58 -25.29 12.64
C ASN A 6 17.09 -24.28 11.59
N ALA A 7 17.50 -24.45 10.32
CA ALA A 7 17.05 -23.59 9.24
C ALA A 7 15.53 -23.75 9.01
N GLN A 8 15.02 -24.98 9.04
CA GLN A 8 13.61 -25.27 8.88
C GLN A 8 12.77 -24.73 10.04
N GLN A 9 13.24 -24.87 11.27
CA GLN A 9 12.59 -24.29 12.46
C GLN A 9 12.55 -22.76 12.41
N HIS A 10 13.59 -22.09 11.93
CA HIS A 10 13.59 -20.64 11.73
C HIS A 10 12.59 -20.19 10.66
N ILE A 11 12.45 -20.94 9.57
CA ILE A 11 11.45 -20.64 8.51
C ILE A 11 10.04 -20.83 9.08
N ASP A 12 9.77 -21.87 9.84
CA ASP A 12 8.46 -22.14 10.41
C ASP A 12 8.06 -21.11 11.49
N GLN A 13 9.02 -20.60 12.26
CA GLN A 13 8.78 -19.51 13.23
C GLN A 13 8.47 -18.16 12.55
N GLN A 14 8.89 -17.96 11.31
CA GLN A 14 8.60 -16.74 10.55
C GLN A 14 7.25 -16.79 9.83
N ARG A 15 6.67 -17.94 9.63
CA ARG A 15 5.35 -18.05 8.99
C ARG A 15 4.24 -17.52 9.88
N ALA A 16 3.29 -16.83 9.26
CA ALA A 16 2.09 -16.38 9.94
C ALA A 16 1.23 -17.60 10.36
N PRO A 17 0.61 -17.57 11.55
CA PRO A 17 -0.28 -18.66 12.00
C PRO A 17 -1.43 -18.92 11.02
N LYS A 18 -1.90 -17.87 10.34
CA LYS A 18 -2.93 -17.93 9.31
C LYS A 18 -2.46 -17.14 8.09
N PRO A 19 -2.27 -17.79 6.93
CA PRO A 19 -2.04 -17.09 5.67
C PRO A 19 -3.20 -16.15 5.35
N LEU A 20 -2.88 -14.96 4.84
CA LEU A 20 -3.83 -13.93 4.44
C LEU A 20 -3.71 -13.67 2.95
N SER A 21 -4.80 -13.25 2.33
CA SER A 21 -4.84 -12.66 1.00
C SER A 21 -4.63 -11.14 1.13
N ILE A 22 -3.53 -10.64 0.60
CA ILE A 22 -3.10 -9.25 0.74
C ILE A 22 -3.07 -8.57 -0.63
N LEU A 23 -3.83 -7.50 -0.78
CA LEU A 23 -3.72 -6.59 -1.93
C LEU A 23 -2.77 -5.45 -1.57
N ILE A 24 -1.79 -5.17 -2.42
CA ILE A 24 -0.91 -4.01 -2.30
C ILE A 24 -1.17 -3.08 -3.48
N LEU A 25 -1.68 -1.88 -3.19
CA LEU A 25 -1.84 -0.81 -4.17
C LEU A 25 -0.48 -0.11 -4.34
N GLY A 26 0.15 -0.31 -5.49
CA GLY A 26 1.56 0.02 -5.75
C GLY A 26 2.42 -1.25 -5.75
N GLY A 27 3.33 -1.42 -4.81
CA GLY A 27 4.09 -2.68 -4.61
C GLY A 27 5.38 -2.81 -5.42
N THR A 28 5.60 -2.00 -6.45
CA THR A 28 6.82 -2.04 -7.27
C THR A 28 7.66 -0.76 -7.21
N GLY A 29 7.24 0.20 -6.37
CA GLY A 29 7.97 1.44 -6.08
C GLY A 29 8.94 1.29 -4.91
N PHE A 30 9.25 2.41 -4.20
CA PHE A 30 10.31 2.47 -3.20
C PHE A 30 10.10 1.52 -2.01
N ILE A 31 8.95 1.59 -1.34
CA ILE A 31 8.67 0.76 -0.15
C ILE A 31 7.97 -0.57 -0.49
N GLY A 32 7.28 -0.62 -1.62
CA GLY A 32 6.46 -1.75 -2.01
C GLY A 32 7.18 -3.08 -2.10
N PRO A 33 8.39 -3.18 -2.70
CA PRO A 33 9.11 -4.44 -2.78
C PRO A 33 9.35 -5.09 -1.42
N HIS A 34 9.75 -4.31 -0.40
CA HIS A 34 9.97 -4.82 0.96
C HIS A 34 8.68 -5.37 1.60
N GLN A 35 7.54 -4.70 1.35
CA GLN A 35 6.24 -5.19 1.83
C GLN A 35 5.87 -6.52 1.16
N VAL A 36 6.09 -6.63 -0.16
CA VAL A 36 5.81 -7.86 -0.92
C VAL A 36 6.69 -9.01 -0.44
N GLU A 37 8.00 -8.79 -0.36
CA GLU A 37 8.96 -9.79 0.11
C GLU A 37 8.63 -10.28 1.51
N TYR A 38 8.35 -9.35 2.44
CA TYR A 38 7.99 -9.72 3.80
C TYR A 38 6.68 -10.50 3.86
N ALA A 39 5.64 -10.07 3.14
CA ALA A 39 4.36 -10.79 3.11
C ALA A 39 4.53 -12.21 2.55
N LEU A 40 5.28 -12.38 1.47
CA LEU A 40 5.56 -13.68 0.88
C LEU A 40 6.38 -14.57 1.82
N SER A 41 7.40 -14.04 2.50
CA SER A 41 8.20 -14.78 3.47
C SER A 41 7.38 -15.29 4.66
N ARG A 42 6.32 -14.54 5.02
CA ARG A 42 5.36 -14.92 6.05
C ARG A 42 4.32 -15.94 5.58
N GLY A 43 4.34 -16.32 4.31
CA GLY A 43 3.41 -17.29 3.71
C GLY A 43 2.07 -16.71 3.30
N HIS A 44 1.94 -15.39 3.17
CA HIS A 44 0.74 -14.74 2.66
C HIS A 44 0.66 -14.84 1.13
N THR A 45 -0.56 -14.79 0.61
CA THR A 45 -0.80 -14.60 -0.82
C THR A 45 -0.84 -13.09 -1.11
N VAL A 46 -0.05 -12.65 -2.08
CA VAL A 46 0.03 -11.23 -2.46
C VAL A 46 -0.52 -11.04 -3.86
N THR A 47 -1.35 -10.02 -4.01
CA THR A 47 -1.79 -9.47 -5.29
C THR A 47 -1.35 -8.02 -5.37
N LEU A 48 -0.78 -7.61 -6.49
CA LEU A 48 -0.38 -6.22 -6.74
C LEU A 48 -1.42 -5.53 -7.63
N PHE A 49 -1.69 -4.26 -7.35
CA PHE A 49 -2.45 -3.40 -8.24
C PHE A 49 -1.62 -2.17 -8.60
N ASN A 50 -1.29 -2.02 -9.87
CA ASN A 50 -0.49 -0.91 -10.36
C ASN A 50 -0.66 -0.71 -11.88
N ARG A 51 0.01 0.31 -12.45
CA ARG A 51 -0.05 0.62 -13.87
C ARG A 51 0.82 -0.27 -14.76
N GLY A 52 1.58 -1.20 -14.20
CA GLY A 52 2.50 -2.06 -14.95
C GLY A 52 3.71 -1.34 -15.55
N ARG A 53 4.03 -0.11 -15.13
CA ARG A 53 5.10 0.72 -15.74
C ARG A 53 6.40 0.70 -14.95
N THR A 54 6.32 0.68 -13.62
CA THR A 54 7.48 0.71 -12.72
C THR A 54 7.88 -0.71 -12.38
N ASN A 55 9.09 -1.11 -12.71
CA ASN A 55 9.66 -2.44 -12.43
C ASN A 55 8.68 -3.59 -12.75
N PRO A 56 8.17 -3.71 -13.99
CA PRO A 56 7.10 -4.65 -14.31
C PRO A 56 7.53 -6.12 -14.17
N SER A 57 8.82 -6.40 -14.25
CA SER A 57 9.40 -7.75 -14.08
C SER A 57 9.57 -8.19 -12.63
N LEU A 58 9.47 -7.27 -11.66
CA LEU A 58 9.54 -7.64 -10.24
C LEU A 58 8.40 -8.61 -9.88
N PHE A 59 8.74 -9.61 -9.07
CA PHE A 59 7.79 -10.61 -8.57
C PHE A 59 7.00 -11.34 -9.68
N PRO A 60 7.67 -12.08 -10.58
CA PRO A 60 7.02 -12.69 -11.75
C PRO A 60 5.94 -13.73 -11.38
N LYS A 61 5.99 -14.27 -10.17
CA LYS A 61 5.03 -15.25 -9.64
C LYS A 61 3.87 -14.62 -8.87
N VAL A 62 3.90 -13.30 -8.63
CA VAL A 62 2.84 -12.57 -7.92
C VAL A 62 1.80 -12.09 -8.93
N GLU A 63 0.53 -12.31 -8.62
CA GLU A 63 -0.57 -11.79 -9.43
C GLU A 63 -0.51 -10.27 -9.53
N LYS A 64 -0.67 -9.74 -10.74
CA LYS A 64 -0.68 -8.29 -11.03
C LYS A 64 -1.98 -7.91 -11.71
N LEU A 65 -2.77 -7.11 -11.03
CA LEU A 65 -3.96 -6.46 -11.57
C LEU A 65 -3.54 -5.09 -12.11
N ILE A 66 -3.78 -4.87 -13.39
CA ILE A 66 -3.37 -3.63 -14.05
C ILE A 66 -4.52 -2.64 -14.00
N GLY A 67 -4.21 -1.42 -13.53
CA GLY A 67 -5.15 -0.31 -13.50
C GLY A 67 -4.46 1.02 -13.24
N ASP A 68 -5.08 2.10 -13.67
CA ASP A 68 -4.58 3.46 -13.47
C ASP A 68 -5.58 4.29 -12.69
N ARG A 69 -5.22 4.70 -11.50
CA ARG A 69 -6.04 5.54 -10.59
C ARG A 69 -6.37 6.93 -11.16
N ASN A 70 -5.75 7.33 -12.26
CA ASN A 70 -5.98 8.64 -12.89
C ASN A 70 -7.12 8.65 -13.90
N VAL A 71 -7.57 7.49 -14.33
CA VAL A 71 -8.58 7.39 -15.39
C VAL A 71 -9.90 6.85 -14.86
N PRO A 72 -11.03 7.18 -15.49
CA PRO A 72 -12.32 6.54 -15.20
C PRO A 72 -12.21 5.03 -15.29
N ASN A 73 -12.90 4.33 -14.41
CA ASN A 73 -12.88 2.85 -14.33
C ASN A 73 -11.48 2.25 -14.06
N GLY A 74 -10.51 3.05 -13.61
CA GLY A 74 -9.15 2.62 -13.35
C GLY A 74 -9.02 1.53 -12.29
N TYR A 75 -10.06 1.29 -11.50
CA TYR A 75 -10.13 0.25 -10.47
C TYR A 75 -10.92 -0.99 -10.88
N ASP A 76 -11.33 -1.12 -12.15
CA ASP A 76 -12.22 -2.21 -12.59
C ASP A 76 -11.63 -3.59 -12.33
N ALA A 77 -10.31 -3.73 -12.42
CA ALA A 77 -9.64 -4.99 -12.12
C ALA A 77 -9.79 -5.45 -10.65
N LEU A 78 -10.23 -4.58 -9.74
CA LEU A 78 -10.47 -4.88 -8.33
C LEU A 78 -11.92 -5.27 -8.04
N LYS A 79 -12.86 -4.99 -8.94
CA LYS A 79 -14.29 -5.25 -8.73
C LYS A 79 -14.55 -6.73 -8.48
N GLY A 80 -15.31 -7.03 -7.42
CA GLY A 80 -15.65 -8.40 -7.05
C GLY A 80 -14.52 -9.23 -6.44
N ARG A 81 -13.30 -8.69 -6.35
CA ARG A 81 -12.16 -9.34 -5.70
C ARG A 81 -12.27 -9.20 -4.18
N LYS A 82 -11.88 -10.24 -3.47
CA LYS A 82 -11.89 -10.27 -2.00
C LYS A 82 -10.47 -10.38 -1.46
N PHE A 83 -10.20 -9.59 -0.41
CA PHE A 83 -8.90 -9.58 0.25
C PHE A 83 -9.10 -9.53 1.77
N ASP A 84 -8.21 -10.18 2.52
CA ASP A 84 -8.19 -10.02 3.98
C ASP A 84 -7.65 -8.65 4.39
N VAL A 85 -6.63 -8.18 3.67
CA VAL A 85 -5.95 -6.91 3.94
C VAL A 85 -5.65 -6.18 2.64
N VAL A 86 -5.88 -4.88 2.64
CA VAL A 86 -5.38 -3.95 1.60
C VAL A 86 -4.31 -3.06 2.23
N ILE A 87 -3.17 -2.95 1.58
CA ILE A 87 -2.11 -1.98 1.89
C ILE A 87 -2.07 -0.96 0.76
N ASP A 88 -2.46 0.26 1.07
CA ASP A 88 -2.41 1.39 0.13
C ASP A 88 -1.16 2.21 0.37
N ASN A 89 -0.22 2.14 -0.56
CA ASN A 89 1.05 2.86 -0.48
C ASN A 89 0.86 4.37 -0.66
N PRO A 90 1.78 5.21 -0.12
CA PRO A 90 1.61 6.64 -0.06
C PRO A 90 1.28 7.27 -1.41
N VAL A 91 0.25 8.07 -1.43
CA VAL A 91 -0.17 8.88 -2.57
C VAL A 91 -0.55 10.27 -2.10
N GLN A 92 -0.34 11.27 -2.95
CA GLN A 92 -0.66 12.67 -2.64
C GLN A 92 -2.02 13.09 -3.22
N ILE A 93 -2.85 12.15 -3.64
CA ILE A 93 -4.14 12.40 -4.27
C ILE A 93 -5.22 11.74 -3.41
N PRO A 94 -5.94 12.50 -2.56
CA PRO A 94 -6.95 11.96 -1.65
C PRO A 94 -8.05 11.17 -2.36
N ARG A 95 -8.46 11.61 -3.55
CA ARG A 95 -9.45 10.93 -4.38
C ARG A 95 -9.11 9.45 -4.63
N TRP A 96 -7.85 9.11 -4.81
CA TRP A 96 -7.44 7.73 -5.04
C TRP A 96 -7.76 6.82 -3.86
N VAL A 97 -7.57 7.31 -2.63
CA VAL A 97 -7.91 6.55 -1.41
C VAL A 97 -9.42 6.38 -1.29
N THR A 98 -10.18 7.46 -1.54
CA THR A 98 -11.65 7.42 -1.49
C THR A 98 -12.23 6.45 -2.51
N GLU A 99 -11.75 6.49 -3.75
CA GLU A 99 -12.22 5.59 -4.82
C GLU A 99 -11.83 4.14 -4.57
N ALA A 100 -10.59 3.87 -4.13
CA ALA A 100 -10.18 2.53 -3.75
C ALA A 100 -11.02 1.99 -2.60
N GLY A 101 -11.26 2.80 -1.57
CA GLY A 101 -12.13 2.46 -0.45
C GLY A 101 -13.56 2.15 -0.90
N ALA A 102 -14.12 2.94 -1.80
CA ALA A 102 -15.47 2.70 -2.33
C ALA A 102 -15.60 1.35 -3.06
N VAL A 103 -14.57 0.95 -3.81
CA VAL A 103 -14.55 -0.33 -4.54
C VAL A 103 -14.34 -1.53 -3.61
N LEU A 104 -13.56 -1.35 -2.54
CA LEU A 104 -13.06 -2.46 -1.71
C LEU A 104 -13.78 -2.62 -0.36
N LYS A 105 -14.60 -1.66 0.08
CA LYS A 105 -15.21 -1.60 1.42
C LYS A 105 -16.00 -2.87 1.81
N ASP A 106 -16.69 -3.47 0.86
CA ASP A 106 -17.56 -4.64 1.10
C ASP A 106 -16.85 -5.99 0.86
N THR A 107 -15.59 -5.93 0.41
CA THR A 107 -14.81 -7.10 -0.01
C THR A 107 -13.47 -7.23 0.71
N THR A 108 -13.21 -6.35 1.69
CA THR A 108 -11.96 -6.30 2.43
C THR A 108 -12.22 -6.20 3.93
N ASN A 109 -11.53 -7.02 4.71
CA ASN A 109 -11.66 -6.99 6.17
C ASN A 109 -10.90 -5.83 6.81
N ARG A 110 -9.75 -5.43 6.21
CA ARG A 110 -8.92 -4.34 6.73
C ARG A 110 -8.27 -3.56 5.60
N TYR A 111 -8.44 -2.25 5.63
CA TYR A 111 -7.76 -1.30 4.75
C TYR A 111 -6.73 -0.49 5.54
N MET A 112 -5.48 -0.50 5.09
CA MET A 112 -4.35 0.17 5.71
C MET A 112 -3.77 1.17 4.72
N PHE A 113 -3.84 2.46 5.04
CA PHE A 113 -3.19 3.51 4.26
C PHE A 113 -1.83 3.85 4.90
N VAL A 114 -0.77 3.81 4.10
CA VAL A 114 0.57 4.22 4.55
C VAL A 114 0.65 5.74 4.47
N SER A 115 0.54 6.39 5.62
CA SER A 115 0.57 7.84 5.78
C SER A 115 1.99 8.36 6.00
N THR A 116 2.14 9.55 6.56
CA THR A 116 3.40 10.24 6.82
C THR A 116 3.40 10.89 8.20
N LEU A 117 4.57 11.01 8.82
CA LEU A 117 4.75 11.80 10.05
C LEU A 117 4.37 13.27 9.87
N SER A 118 4.36 13.78 8.64
CA SER A 118 3.90 15.14 8.33
C SER A 118 2.40 15.35 8.54
N ALA A 119 1.65 14.29 8.85
CA ALA A 119 0.24 14.39 9.24
C ALA A 119 0.04 14.93 10.67
N TYR A 120 1.08 14.96 11.48
CA TYR A 120 1.02 15.50 12.85
C TYR A 120 1.34 17.00 12.90
N ALA A 121 0.67 17.74 13.77
CA ALA A 121 0.79 19.20 13.90
C ALA A 121 2.21 19.63 14.30
N SER A 122 2.89 18.83 15.12
CA SER A 122 4.27 19.08 15.53
C SER A 122 5.14 17.86 15.28
N ARG A 123 6.31 18.10 14.66
CA ARG A 123 7.36 17.08 14.45
C ARG A 123 8.53 17.25 15.43
N GLN A 124 8.44 18.23 16.35
CA GLN A 124 9.50 18.52 17.32
C GLN A 124 9.38 17.68 18.59
N LYS A 125 8.20 17.11 18.83
CA LYS A 125 7.96 16.22 19.98
C LYS A 125 8.65 14.87 19.72
N ILE A 126 9.51 14.45 20.65
CA ILE A 126 10.08 13.11 20.66
C ILE A 126 9.00 12.13 21.17
N GLY A 127 8.85 10.98 20.50
CA GLY A 127 7.86 9.97 20.91
C GLY A 127 6.44 10.34 20.54
N ILE A 128 6.21 10.85 19.33
CA ILE A 128 4.87 11.06 18.75
C ILE A 128 4.13 9.72 18.70
N THR A 129 2.88 9.73 19.15
CA THR A 129 1.96 8.58 19.15
C THR A 129 0.67 8.93 18.40
N GLU A 130 -0.21 7.94 18.20
CA GLU A 130 -1.52 8.13 17.59
C GLU A 130 -2.47 9.06 18.38
N ALA A 131 -2.16 9.34 19.65
CA ALA A 131 -2.90 10.26 20.49
C ALA A 131 -2.48 11.73 20.30
N ASP A 132 -1.42 11.99 19.55
CA ASP A 132 -0.96 13.34 19.29
C ASP A 132 -1.81 14.03 18.22
N GLU A 133 -1.89 15.36 18.31
CA GLU A 133 -2.72 16.18 17.44
C GLU A 133 -2.30 16.04 15.97
N ALA A 134 -3.25 15.64 15.12
CA ALA A 134 -3.08 15.64 13.68
C ALA A 134 -3.19 17.06 13.10
N LEU A 135 -2.52 17.28 11.98
CA LEU A 135 -2.68 18.52 11.21
C LEU A 135 -4.08 18.52 10.57
N LEU A 136 -5.01 19.21 11.21
CA LEU A 136 -6.34 19.47 10.68
C LEU A 136 -6.23 20.65 9.71
N SER A 137 -5.71 20.41 8.51
CA SER A 137 -5.91 21.33 7.38
C SER A 137 -7.13 20.85 6.60
N GLU A 138 -8.02 21.76 6.26
CA GLU A 138 -9.02 21.46 5.24
C GLU A 138 -8.29 20.92 4.01
N PRO A 139 -8.76 19.81 3.42
CA PRO A 139 -8.12 19.29 2.22
C PRO A 139 -8.19 20.38 1.15
N ALA A 140 -7.02 20.82 0.66
CA ALA A 140 -6.98 21.73 -0.48
C ALA A 140 -7.82 21.15 -1.63
N PRO A 141 -8.61 21.99 -2.33
CA PRO A 141 -9.36 21.52 -3.48
C PRO A 141 -8.45 20.73 -4.41
N VAL A 142 -8.92 19.59 -4.91
CA VAL A 142 -8.11 18.65 -5.71
C VAL A 142 -7.40 19.36 -6.89
N ASN A 143 -7.97 20.45 -7.39
CA ASN A 143 -7.40 21.27 -8.45
C ASN A 143 -6.13 22.04 -8.03
N ASP A 144 -6.01 22.43 -6.77
CA ASP A 144 -4.82 23.18 -6.29
C ASP A 144 -3.59 22.29 -6.08
N LEU A 145 -3.79 21.00 -5.75
CA LEU A 145 -2.68 20.06 -5.62
C LEU A 145 -1.99 19.78 -6.96
N LEU A 146 -2.73 19.76 -8.05
CA LEU A 146 -2.19 19.67 -9.40
C LEU A 146 -1.49 20.96 -9.83
N ALA A 147 -2.07 22.14 -9.53
CA ALA A 147 -1.49 23.43 -9.84
C ALA A 147 -0.17 23.71 -9.11
N THR A 148 -0.06 23.28 -7.84
CA THR A 148 1.18 23.43 -7.05
C THR A 148 2.30 22.55 -7.58
N ARG A 149 2.00 21.36 -8.11
CA ARG A 149 2.99 20.46 -8.70
C ARG A 149 3.55 20.97 -10.04
N ILE A 150 2.72 21.64 -10.83
CA ILE A 150 3.12 22.26 -12.13
C ILE A 150 4.06 23.44 -11.88
N ARG A 151 3.83 24.25 -10.84
CA ARG A 151 4.70 25.41 -10.50
C ARG A 151 6.05 25.00 -9.92
N GLY A 152 6.16 23.88 -9.22
CA GLY A 152 7.40 23.36 -8.66
C GLY A 152 8.33 22.67 -9.69
N ALA A 153 7.84 22.40 -10.91
CA ALA A 153 8.63 21.77 -11.98
C ALA A 153 9.22 22.79 -12.99
N ALA A 154 8.96 24.08 -12.82
CA ALA A 154 9.40 25.16 -13.72
C ALA A 154 10.42 26.10 -13.06
N GLY A 155 11.06 25.69 -11.96
CA GLY A 155 12.14 26.42 -11.26
C GLY A 155 13.44 25.65 -11.26
#